data_f4a4c8c2a960cb320fc21e480a1957e4
#
_entry.id   f4a4c8c2a960cb320fc21e480a1957e4
#
_cell.length_a   1.000
_cell.length_b   1.000
_cell.length_c   1.000
_cell.angle_alpha   90.00
_cell.angle_beta   90.00
_cell.angle_gamma   90.00
#
_symmetry.space_group_name_H-M   'P 1'
#
loop_
_entity.id
_entity.type
_entity.pdbx_description
1 polymer ?
#
loop_
_entity_poly.entity_id
_entity_poly.type
_entity_poly.pdbx_seq_one_letter_code
_entity_poly.pdbx_strand_id
1 'polypeptide(L)'
;MKNITLLVMAAGMGSRYGGLKQLDEVGPNGETIIDFSVFDAIRAGFSKVVFIIREDFNEQFKEKISDKYADKIEVEIVYQDLKDLPSGYNYPDKRSKPWGTGHAILSARDVITEPFAAINGDDFYGKDSFKIIADYYSIENNQFTMAAFQLDKTLSDYGSVSRGICEQKLDELITVIETHDIKRNDDEITCDRDIILSGKELVSMNMWGFTPAIF
;
A
#
# COMPACT_ATOMS: atom_id res chain seq x y z
N MET A 1 -20.28 13.33 2.62
CA MET A 1 -18.82 13.11 2.51
C MET A 1 -18.55 12.62 1.11
N LYS A 2 -17.46 13.02 0.47
CA LYS A 2 -17.07 12.43 -0.83
C LYS A 2 -16.69 10.96 -0.61
N ASN A 3 -17.05 10.10 -1.55
CA ASN A 3 -16.62 8.71 -1.52
C ASN A 3 -15.11 8.65 -1.73
N ILE A 4 -14.43 7.83 -0.94
CA ILE A 4 -13.02 7.52 -1.07
C ILE A 4 -12.82 6.02 -0.90
N THR A 5 -12.02 5.42 -1.77
CA THR A 5 -11.74 3.98 -1.78
C THR A 5 -10.37 3.68 -1.17
N LEU A 6 -10.30 2.61 -0.39
CA LEU A 6 -9.02 1.98 -0.01
C LEU A 6 -8.69 0.87 -1.01
N LEU A 7 -7.58 0.97 -1.71
CA LEU A 7 -7.02 -0.09 -2.56
C LEU A 7 -5.90 -0.80 -1.82
N VAL A 8 -6.09 -2.09 -1.53
CA VAL A 8 -5.11 -2.91 -0.81
C VAL A 8 -4.43 -3.87 -1.79
N MET A 9 -3.14 -3.69 -2.02
CA MET A 9 -2.35 -4.55 -2.88
C MET A 9 -1.87 -5.79 -2.11
N ALA A 10 -2.57 -6.92 -2.28
CA ALA A 10 -2.32 -8.17 -1.57
C ALA A 10 -2.00 -9.36 -2.50
N ALA A 11 -1.68 -9.09 -3.80
CA ALA A 11 -1.29 -10.11 -4.76
C ALA A 11 0.17 -10.56 -4.66
N GLY A 12 0.96 -9.93 -3.77
CA GLY A 12 2.37 -10.25 -3.56
C GLY A 12 2.58 -11.66 -3.01
N MET A 13 3.49 -12.41 -3.62
CA MET A 13 3.93 -13.69 -3.06
C MET A 13 5.02 -13.41 -2.02
N GLY A 14 4.74 -13.68 -0.76
CA GLY A 14 5.78 -13.78 0.27
C GLY A 14 6.76 -14.89 -0.11
N SER A 15 7.74 -14.59 -0.96
CA SER A 15 8.64 -15.57 -1.60
C SER A 15 9.45 -16.43 -0.61
N ARG A 16 9.41 -16.13 0.68
CA ARG A 16 10.14 -16.83 1.73
C ARG A 16 9.27 -17.80 2.55
N TYR A 17 7.93 -17.78 2.42
CA TYR A 17 7.04 -18.46 3.34
C TYR A 17 6.07 -19.47 2.69
N GLY A 18 6.05 -19.60 1.36
CA GLY A 18 5.18 -20.56 0.66
C GLY A 18 3.66 -20.35 0.84
N GLY A 19 3.24 -19.25 1.48
CA GLY A 19 1.84 -18.88 1.75
C GLY A 19 1.62 -17.37 1.64
N LEU A 20 0.37 -16.96 1.85
CA LEU A 20 -0.02 -15.56 1.89
C LEU A 20 0.35 -14.97 3.26
N LYS A 21 1.53 -14.34 3.36
CA LYS A 21 1.98 -13.63 4.56
C LYS A 21 0.96 -12.59 5.05
N GLN A 22 0.16 -12.04 4.14
CA GLN A 22 -0.91 -11.08 4.44
C GLN A 22 -2.06 -11.67 5.28
N LEU A 23 -2.15 -13.00 5.38
CA LEU A 23 -3.16 -13.71 6.19
C LEU A 23 -2.63 -14.16 7.56
N ASP A 24 -1.36 -13.83 7.90
CA ASP A 24 -0.80 -14.16 9.20
C ASP A 24 -1.45 -13.29 10.29
N GLU A 25 -1.87 -13.96 11.35
CA GLU A 25 -2.47 -13.31 12.50
C GLU A 25 -1.37 -12.64 13.33
N VAL A 26 -1.51 -11.34 13.54
CA VAL A 26 -0.54 -10.52 14.30
C VAL A 26 -1.20 -9.84 15.50
N GLY A 27 -2.51 -9.72 15.51
CA GLY A 27 -3.28 -9.14 16.59
C GLY A 27 -3.68 -10.17 17.66
N PRO A 28 -4.05 -9.71 18.87
CA PRO A 28 -4.36 -10.58 20.00
C PRO A 28 -5.64 -11.41 19.81
N ASN A 29 -6.54 -11.05 18.88
CA ASN A 29 -7.77 -11.77 18.59
C ASN A 29 -7.77 -12.38 17.18
N GLY A 30 -6.59 -12.58 16.59
CA GLY A 30 -6.45 -13.13 15.24
C GLY A 30 -6.57 -12.10 14.12
N GLU A 31 -6.39 -10.81 14.44
CA GLU A 31 -6.36 -9.77 13.40
C GLU A 31 -5.08 -9.89 12.57
N THR A 32 -5.23 -9.69 11.25
CA THR A 32 -4.11 -9.56 10.30
C THR A 32 -3.69 -8.08 10.17
N ILE A 33 -2.57 -7.81 9.50
CA ILE A 33 -2.15 -6.42 9.16
C ILE A 33 -3.22 -5.71 8.34
N ILE A 34 -3.87 -6.43 7.39
CA ILE A 34 -4.95 -5.88 6.59
C ILE A 34 -6.15 -5.45 7.46
N ASP A 35 -6.46 -6.22 8.50
CA ASP A 35 -7.57 -5.91 9.40
C ASP A 35 -7.38 -4.53 10.07
N PHE A 36 -6.16 -4.20 10.52
CA PHE A 36 -5.85 -2.88 11.07
C PHE A 36 -6.02 -1.77 10.03
N SER A 37 -5.54 -2.00 8.80
CA SER A 37 -5.65 -1.02 7.71
C SER A 37 -7.11 -0.74 7.34
N VAL A 38 -7.93 -1.77 7.18
CA VAL A 38 -9.37 -1.61 6.85
C VAL A 38 -10.12 -0.93 8.00
N PHE A 39 -9.83 -1.31 9.24
CA PHE A 39 -10.45 -0.69 10.42
C PHE A 39 -10.14 0.81 10.49
N ASP A 40 -8.88 1.19 10.31
CA ASP A 40 -8.47 2.60 10.35
C ASP A 40 -9.03 3.40 9.16
N ALA A 41 -9.13 2.79 7.98
CA ALA A 41 -9.77 3.40 6.81
C ALA A 41 -11.27 3.68 7.05
N ILE A 42 -12.01 2.71 7.59
CA ILE A 42 -13.43 2.90 7.94
C ILE A 42 -13.58 4.07 8.91
N ARG A 43 -12.75 4.15 9.94
CA ARG A 43 -12.75 5.26 10.93
C ARG A 43 -12.40 6.61 10.31
N ALA A 44 -11.55 6.63 9.28
CA ALA A 44 -11.19 7.83 8.52
C ALA A 44 -12.27 8.26 7.53
N GLY A 45 -13.32 7.44 7.31
CA GLY A 45 -14.45 7.78 6.44
C GLY A 45 -14.35 7.22 5.01
N PHE A 46 -13.49 6.23 4.79
CA PHE A 46 -13.49 5.46 3.54
C PHE A 46 -14.80 4.71 3.39
N SER A 47 -15.37 4.70 2.19
CA SER A 47 -16.68 4.11 1.88
C SER A 47 -16.59 2.79 1.14
N LYS A 48 -15.42 2.45 0.59
CA LYS A 48 -15.18 1.23 -0.19
C LYS A 48 -13.78 0.71 0.05
N VAL A 49 -13.60 -0.61 0.02
CA VAL A 49 -12.29 -1.27 -0.04
C VAL A 49 -12.23 -2.18 -1.26
N VAL A 50 -11.14 -2.08 -2.01
CA VAL A 50 -10.83 -2.93 -3.15
C VAL A 50 -9.57 -3.72 -2.82
N PHE A 51 -9.66 -5.04 -2.84
CA PHE A 51 -8.52 -5.92 -2.62
C PHE A 51 -7.97 -6.43 -3.95
N ILE A 52 -6.72 -6.15 -4.23
CA ILE A 52 -6.00 -6.75 -5.36
C ILE A 52 -5.33 -8.02 -4.88
N ILE A 53 -5.81 -9.16 -5.36
CA ILE A 53 -5.27 -10.48 -5.01
C ILE A 53 -4.96 -11.30 -6.26
N ARG A 54 -4.42 -12.48 -6.06
CA ARG A 54 -4.36 -13.50 -7.11
C ARG A 54 -5.62 -14.37 -7.04
N GLU A 55 -6.10 -14.80 -8.19
CA GLU A 55 -7.32 -15.61 -8.29
C GLU A 55 -7.24 -16.92 -7.50
N ASP A 56 -6.07 -17.58 -7.49
CA ASP A 56 -5.85 -18.85 -6.80
C ASP A 56 -5.97 -18.76 -5.26
N PHE A 57 -5.99 -17.54 -4.69
CA PHE A 57 -6.19 -17.31 -3.25
C PHE A 57 -7.58 -16.79 -2.89
N ASN A 58 -8.50 -16.66 -3.83
CA ASN A 58 -9.79 -16.03 -3.64
C ASN A 58 -10.59 -16.58 -2.44
N GLU A 59 -10.80 -17.89 -2.40
CA GLU A 59 -11.63 -18.51 -1.35
C GLU A 59 -11.01 -18.31 0.05
N GLN A 60 -9.71 -18.54 0.19
CA GLN A 60 -9.01 -18.36 1.46
C GLN A 60 -9.00 -16.89 1.91
N PHE A 61 -8.85 -15.95 0.96
CA PHE A 61 -8.87 -14.53 1.23
C PHE A 61 -10.25 -14.04 1.64
N LYS A 62 -11.31 -14.52 1.00
CA LYS A 62 -12.69 -14.22 1.38
C LYS A 62 -12.97 -14.63 2.80
N GLU A 63 -12.75 -15.88 3.13
CA GLU A 63 -13.03 -16.44 4.46
C GLU A 63 -12.27 -15.70 5.57
N LYS A 64 -10.98 -15.42 5.34
CA LYS A 64 -10.12 -14.84 6.37
C LYS A 64 -10.19 -13.31 6.45
N ILE A 65 -10.49 -12.61 5.38
CA ILE A 65 -10.41 -11.14 5.31
C ILE A 65 -11.72 -10.52 4.86
N SER A 66 -12.11 -10.66 3.58
CA SER A 66 -13.13 -9.78 2.99
C SER A 66 -14.52 -9.97 3.61
N ASP A 67 -14.89 -11.19 3.96
CA ASP A 67 -16.23 -11.49 4.51
C ASP A 67 -16.47 -10.83 5.88
N LYS A 68 -15.39 -10.50 6.63
CA LYS A 68 -15.47 -9.76 7.90
C LYS A 68 -16.00 -8.33 7.73
N TYR A 69 -15.97 -7.79 6.52
CA TYR A 69 -16.26 -6.37 6.24
C TYR A 69 -17.50 -6.15 5.41
N ALA A 70 -18.14 -7.20 4.88
CA ALA A 70 -19.27 -7.10 3.96
C ALA A 70 -20.46 -6.29 4.51
N ASP A 71 -20.61 -6.22 5.83
CA ASP A 71 -21.66 -5.46 6.52
C ASP A 71 -21.19 -4.08 7.03
N LYS A 72 -19.91 -3.71 6.84
CA LYS A 72 -19.29 -2.51 7.41
C LYS A 72 -18.84 -1.49 6.35
N ILE A 73 -18.46 -1.96 5.19
CA ILE A 73 -17.94 -1.14 4.08
C ILE A 73 -18.22 -1.89 2.77
N GLU A 74 -18.37 -1.16 1.66
CA GLU A 74 -18.44 -1.80 0.35
C GLU A 74 -17.12 -2.53 0.05
N VAL A 75 -17.20 -3.80 -0.36
CA VAL A 75 -16.03 -4.65 -0.59
C VAL A 75 -16.01 -5.17 -2.02
N GLU A 76 -14.89 -4.96 -2.71
CA GLU A 76 -14.63 -5.50 -4.04
C GLU A 76 -13.33 -6.29 -4.06
N ILE A 77 -13.28 -7.35 -4.86
CA ILE A 77 -12.08 -8.15 -5.11
C ILE A 77 -11.74 -8.07 -6.59
N VAL A 78 -10.50 -7.74 -6.88
CA VAL A 78 -9.96 -7.67 -8.24
C VAL A 78 -8.74 -8.58 -8.34
N TYR A 79 -8.63 -9.30 -9.45
CA TYR A 79 -7.49 -10.19 -9.68
C TYR A 79 -6.41 -9.50 -10.49
N GLN A 80 -5.18 -9.56 -10.01
CA GLN A 80 -4.01 -9.14 -10.78
C GLN A 80 -3.64 -10.24 -11.79
N ASP A 81 -4.27 -10.22 -12.97
CA ASP A 81 -3.95 -11.16 -14.05
C ASP A 81 -2.71 -10.65 -14.84
N LEU A 82 -1.70 -11.49 -14.98
CA LEU A 82 -0.48 -11.18 -15.72
C LEU A 82 -0.72 -10.87 -17.20
N LYS A 83 -1.85 -11.32 -17.76
CA LYS A 83 -2.24 -11.13 -19.16
C LYS A 83 -3.04 -9.86 -19.38
N ASP A 84 -3.56 -9.25 -18.31
CA ASP A 84 -4.30 -7.99 -18.39
C ASP A 84 -3.33 -6.82 -18.56
N LEU A 85 -2.90 -6.59 -19.79
CA LEU A 85 -1.95 -5.57 -20.15
C LEU A 85 -2.62 -4.50 -21.04
N PRO A 86 -2.14 -3.25 -20.97
CA PRO A 86 -2.56 -2.22 -21.90
C PRO A 86 -2.31 -2.62 -23.37
N SER A 87 -3.10 -2.04 -24.26
CA SER A 87 -2.95 -2.27 -25.71
C SER A 87 -1.51 -2.01 -26.19
N GLY A 88 -0.96 -2.92 -26.99
CA GLY A 88 0.40 -2.84 -27.51
C GLY A 88 1.47 -3.54 -26.67
N TYR A 89 1.11 -4.07 -25.50
CA TYR A 89 2.02 -4.87 -24.68
C TYR A 89 1.69 -6.37 -24.80
N ASN A 90 2.74 -7.19 -24.79
CA ASN A 90 2.60 -8.65 -24.87
C ASN A 90 3.08 -9.30 -23.57
N TYR A 91 2.36 -10.32 -23.15
CA TYR A 91 2.76 -11.17 -22.03
C TYR A 91 3.88 -12.12 -22.45
N PRO A 92 5.07 -12.10 -21.79
CA PRO A 92 6.12 -13.05 -22.07
C PRO A 92 5.78 -14.45 -21.52
N ASP A 93 5.79 -15.48 -22.35
CA ASP A 93 5.36 -16.85 -22.03
C ASP A 93 5.98 -17.47 -20.76
N LYS A 94 7.15 -16.98 -20.36
CA LYS A 94 7.91 -17.50 -19.21
C LYS A 94 7.73 -16.68 -17.93
N ARG A 95 6.93 -15.59 -17.96
CA ARG A 95 6.75 -14.75 -16.79
C ARG A 95 5.76 -15.38 -15.81
N SER A 96 6.19 -15.58 -14.57
CA SER A 96 5.33 -16.08 -13.48
C SER A 96 5.15 -15.06 -12.33
N LYS A 97 5.99 -14.00 -12.30
CA LYS A 97 5.94 -12.99 -11.25
C LYS A 97 5.03 -11.83 -11.64
N PRO A 98 4.28 -11.26 -10.69
CA PRO A 98 3.50 -10.04 -10.90
C PRO A 98 4.33 -8.91 -11.54
N TRP A 99 3.64 -8.00 -12.25
CA TRP A 99 4.29 -6.86 -12.91
C TRP A 99 4.75 -5.75 -11.96
N GLY A 100 4.28 -5.78 -10.71
CA GLY A 100 4.56 -4.78 -9.69
C GLY A 100 3.34 -3.93 -9.34
N THR A 101 3.58 -2.90 -8.49
CA THR A 101 2.52 -2.09 -7.87
C THR A 101 1.72 -1.26 -8.88
N GLY A 102 2.38 -0.68 -9.88
CA GLY A 102 1.68 0.07 -10.94
C GLY A 102 0.66 -0.77 -11.70
N HIS A 103 0.99 -2.02 -12.03
CA HIS A 103 0.06 -2.94 -12.66
C HIS A 103 -1.05 -3.40 -11.69
N ALA A 104 -0.74 -3.58 -10.40
CA ALA A 104 -1.76 -3.88 -9.40
C ALA A 104 -2.81 -2.75 -9.33
N ILE A 105 -2.36 -1.48 -9.31
CA ILE A 105 -3.25 -0.32 -9.35
C ILE A 105 -4.08 -0.32 -10.64
N LEU A 106 -3.45 -0.53 -11.80
CA LEU A 106 -4.12 -0.56 -13.10
C LEU A 106 -5.23 -1.63 -13.19
N SER A 107 -5.05 -2.76 -12.49
CA SER A 107 -6.06 -3.83 -12.46
C SER A 107 -7.40 -3.38 -11.84
N ALA A 108 -7.39 -2.30 -11.04
CA ALA A 108 -8.60 -1.77 -10.40
C ALA A 108 -9.33 -0.69 -11.24
N ARG A 109 -8.88 -0.38 -12.46
CA ARG A 109 -9.39 0.71 -13.31
C ARG A 109 -10.90 0.65 -13.59
N ASP A 110 -11.46 -0.55 -13.65
CA ASP A 110 -12.87 -0.75 -13.99
C ASP A 110 -13.81 -0.68 -12.78
N VAL A 111 -13.25 -0.67 -11.55
CA VAL A 111 -14.03 -0.69 -10.30
C VAL A 111 -13.84 0.55 -9.42
N ILE A 112 -12.84 1.40 -9.70
CA ILE A 112 -12.58 2.62 -8.94
C ILE A 112 -12.85 3.84 -9.83
N THR A 113 -13.85 4.62 -9.45
CA THR A 113 -14.27 5.85 -10.14
C THR A 113 -14.16 7.11 -9.28
N GLU A 114 -13.79 6.96 -8.02
CA GLU A 114 -13.59 7.99 -7.00
C GLU A 114 -12.11 8.11 -6.60
N PRO A 115 -11.70 9.16 -5.88
CA PRO A 115 -10.36 9.22 -5.28
C PRO A 115 -10.09 8.01 -4.38
N PHE A 116 -8.85 7.55 -4.33
CA PHE A 116 -8.50 6.36 -3.56
C PHE A 116 -7.11 6.43 -2.94
N ALA A 117 -6.92 5.71 -1.84
CA ALA A 117 -5.61 5.43 -1.26
C ALA A 117 -5.16 4.03 -1.68
N ALA A 118 -3.94 3.91 -2.21
CA ALA A 118 -3.29 2.63 -2.51
C ALA A 118 -2.27 2.31 -1.42
N ILE A 119 -2.32 1.09 -0.87
CA ILE A 119 -1.43 0.61 0.19
C ILE A 119 -0.95 -0.82 -0.10
N ASN A 120 0.18 -1.19 0.50
CA ASN A 120 0.61 -2.58 0.57
C ASN A 120 -0.22 -3.34 1.62
N GLY A 121 -0.56 -4.60 1.36
CA GLY A 121 -1.34 -5.45 2.28
C GLY A 121 -0.54 -6.01 3.46
N ASP A 122 0.78 -5.81 3.50
CA ASP A 122 1.68 -6.35 4.53
C ASP A 122 2.42 -5.27 5.35
N ASP A 123 2.06 -3.99 5.17
CA ASP A 123 2.59 -2.87 5.93
C ASP A 123 1.56 -2.30 6.92
N PHE A 124 2.04 -1.86 8.09
CA PHE A 124 1.23 -1.16 9.08
C PHE A 124 1.42 0.36 8.96
N TYR A 125 0.32 1.09 8.71
CA TYR A 125 0.36 2.54 8.42
C TYR A 125 -0.10 3.43 9.59
N GLY A 126 -0.94 2.89 10.50
CA GLY A 126 -1.52 3.64 11.60
C GLY A 126 -2.65 4.59 11.17
N LYS A 127 -3.52 4.89 12.13
CA LYS A 127 -4.79 5.61 11.91
C LYS A 127 -4.65 7.00 11.28
N ASP A 128 -3.59 7.73 11.64
CA ASP A 128 -3.44 9.14 11.23
C ASP A 128 -3.11 9.24 9.73
N SER A 129 -2.46 8.24 9.15
CA SER A 129 -2.14 8.17 7.72
C SER A 129 -3.41 8.09 6.86
N PHE A 130 -4.38 7.28 7.26
CA PHE A 130 -5.68 7.18 6.57
C PHE A 130 -6.46 8.48 6.68
N LYS A 131 -6.43 9.11 7.87
CA LYS A 131 -7.09 10.40 8.08
C LYS A 131 -6.49 11.49 7.19
N ILE A 132 -5.18 11.58 7.06
CA ILE A 132 -4.49 12.56 6.20
C ILE A 132 -4.98 12.44 4.75
N ILE A 133 -5.03 11.22 4.19
CA ILE A 133 -5.50 11.01 2.82
C ILE A 133 -6.99 11.33 2.68
N ALA A 134 -7.82 10.93 3.66
CA ALA A 134 -9.26 11.22 3.65
C ALA A 134 -9.53 12.73 3.73
N ASP A 135 -8.84 13.45 4.61
CA ASP A 135 -8.96 14.90 4.75
C ASP A 135 -8.54 15.61 3.45
N TYR A 136 -7.45 15.14 2.80
CA TYR A 136 -6.97 15.69 1.54
C TYR A 136 -8.02 15.61 0.42
N TYR A 137 -8.73 14.49 0.30
CA TYR A 137 -9.78 14.29 -0.70
C TYR A 137 -11.18 14.72 -0.24
N SER A 138 -11.34 15.20 0.99
CA SER A 138 -12.62 15.74 1.49
C SER A 138 -13.05 17.00 0.74
N ILE A 139 -12.08 17.76 0.24
CA ILE A 139 -12.28 18.91 -0.65
C ILE A 139 -12.13 18.48 -2.11
N GLU A 140 -12.57 19.33 -3.04
CA GLU A 140 -12.39 19.07 -4.46
C GLU A 140 -10.91 19.22 -4.84
N ASN A 141 -10.29 18.10 -5.21
CA ASN A 141 -8.87 18.02 -5.51
C ASN A 141 -8.63 16.90 -6.53
N ASN A 142 -7.92 17.23 -7.60
CA ASN A 142 -7.57 16.29 -8.67
C ASN A 142 -6.08 15.91 -8.66
N GLN A 143 -5.33 16.36 -7.67
CA GLN A 143 -3.91 16.06 -7.55
C GLN A 143 -3.68 14.71 -6.87
N PHE A 144 -2.53 14.13 -7.11
CA PHE A 144 -2.05 12.97 -6.37
C PHE A 144 -1.39 13.40 -5.07
N THR A 145 -1.40 12.55 -4.07
CA THR A 145 -0.78 12.82 -2.78
C THR A 145 -0.09 11.56 -2.23
N MET A 146 0.66 11.71 -1.17
CA MET A 146 1.30 10.60 -0.48
C MET A 146 1.34 10.88 1.02
N ALA A 147 1.06 9.88 1.83
CA ALA A 147 1.39 9.93 3.24
C ALA A 147 2.88 9.58 3.42
N ALA A 148 3.68 10.55 3.85
CA ALA A 148 5.08 10.34 4.16
C ALA A 148 5.27 10.03 5.65
N PHE A 149 6.26 9.21 5.96
CA PHE A 149 6.58 8.75 7.31
C PHE A 149 7.96 9.26 7.72
N GLN A 150 8.15 9.48 9.01
CA GLN A 150 9.46 9.83 9.53
C GLN A 150 10.34 8.58 9.56
N LEU A 151 11.56 8.65 9.02
CA LEU A 151 12.44 7.50 8.83
C LEU A 151 12.64 6.68 10.11
N ASP A 152 12.94 7.35 11.24
CA ASP A 152 13.21 6.68 12.52
C ASP A 152 12.02 5.85 13.05
N LYS A 153 10.78 6.16 12.62
CA LYS A 153 9.55 5.42 12.97
C LYS A 153 9.30 4.22 12.07
N THR A 154 10.13 4.03 11.05
CA THR A 154 9.99 2.95 10.05
C THR A 154 11.15 1.97 10.06
N LEU A 155 12.11 2.15 10.96
CA LEU A 155 13.23 1.23 11.14
C LEU A 155 12.80 -0.07 11.83
N SER A 156 13.63 -1.09 11.69
CA SER A 156 13.43 -2.40 12.34
C SER A 156 14.55 -2.67 13.33
N ASP A 157 14.19 -3.23 14.47
CA ASP A 157 15.15 -3.75 15.47
C ASP A 157 15.78 -5.09 15.04
N TYR A 158 15.24 -5.72 13.99
CA TYR A 158 15.62 -7.09 13.57
C TYR A 158 16.38 -7.14 12.24
N GLY A 159 16.85 -6.00 11.73
CA GLY A 159 17.62 -5.96 10.49
C GLY A 159 17.47 -4.66 9.72
N SER A 160 18.07 -4.62 8.53
CA SER A 160 17.96 -3.46 7.64
C SER A 160 16.60 -3.40 6.95
N VAL A 161 16.20 -2.19 6.56
CA VAL A 161 15.01 -1.91 5.78
C VAL A 161 15.39 -1.17 4.49
N SER A 162 14.50 -1.20 3.49
CA SER A 162 14.57 -0.34 2.31
C SER A 162 13.46 0.69 2.36
N ARG A 163 13.75 1.96 2.04
CA ARG A 163 12.79 3.06 2.04
C ARG A 163 13.04 4.01 0.88
N GLY A 164 11.98 4.53 0.31
CA GLY A 164 12.06 5.65 -0.61
C GLY A 164 12.24 6.96 0.16
N ILE A 165 13.45 7.52 0.20
CA ILE A 165 13.69 8.84 0.82
C ILE A 165 13.09 9.92 -0.06
N CYS A 166 12.21 10.73 0.52
CA CYS A 166 11.48 11.78 -0.17
C CYS A 166 12.23 13.10 -0.13
N GLU A 167 12.39 13.72 -1.28
CA GLU A 167 12.78 15.14 -1.37
C GLU A 167 11.53 15.96 -1.68
N GLN A 168 11.32 17.02 -0.91
CA GLN A 168 10.17 17.90 -1.07
C GLN A 168 10.58 19.36 -1.16
N LYS A 169 9.75 20.15 -1.82
CA LYS A 169 9.86 21.61 -1.81
C LYS A 169 8.49 22.18 -1.45
N LEU A 170 8.42 22.87 -0.32
CA LEU A 170 7.13 23.20 0.32
C LEU A 170 6.37 21.90 0.60
N ASP A 171 5.14 21.77 0.14
CA ASP A 171 4.32 20.57 0.30
C ASP A 171 4.29 19.68 -0.96
N GLU A 172 5.18 19.95 -1.96
CA GLU A 172 5.25 19.19 -3.20
C GLU A 172 6.39 18.17 -3.14
N LEU A 173 6.07 16.92 -3.47
CA LEU A 173 7.05 15.86 -3.65
C LEU A 173 7.83 16.10 -4.95
N ILE A 174 9.15 16.22 -4.85
CA ILE A 174 10.04 16.40 -6.02
C ILE A 174 10.54 15.05 -6.52
N THR A 175 10.99 14.19 -5.62
CA THR A 175 11.48 12.85 -5.98
C THR A 175 11.43 11.91 -4.79
N VAL A 176 11.45 10.61 -5.10
CA VAL A 176 11.62 9.52 -4.13
C VAL A 176 12.83 8.70 -4.55
N ILE A 177 13.82 8.62 -3.68
CA ILE A 177 15.07 7.90 -3.97
C ILE A 177 15.13 6.64 -3.13
N GLU A 178 14.99 5.48 -3.78
CA GLU A 178 15.10 4.20 -3.13
C GLU A 178 16.46 4.03 -2.48
N THR A 179 16.47 3.71 -1.19
CA THR A 179 17.66 3.56 -0.36
C THR A 179 17.55 2.25 0.39
N HIS A 180 18.60 1.44 0.32
CA HIS A 180 18.61 0.10 0.86
C HIS A 180 19.52 0.00 2.08
N ASP A 181 19.46 -1.15 2.76
CA ASP A 181 20.29 -1.48 3.92
C ASP A 181 20.27 -0.42 5.04
N ILE A 182 19.13 0.29 5.16
CA ILE A 182 18.96 1.28 6.22
C ILE A 182 18.81 0.55 7.54
N LYS A 183 19.69 0.84 8.48
CA LYS A 183 19.64 0.26 9.83
C LYS A 183 20.21 1.26 10.85
N ARG A 184 19.72 1.14 12.09
CA ARG A 184 20.28 1.85 13.24
C ARG A 184 21.41 1.03 13.85
N ASN A 185 22.57 1.65 13.99
CA ASN A 185 23.71 1.11 14.72
C ASN A 185 24.01 2.11 15.84
N ASP A 186 23.62 1.78 17.07
CA ASP A 186 23.70 2.69 18.22
C ASP A 186 23.00 4.04 17.92
N ASP A 187 23.77 5.13 17.85
CA ASP A 187 23.27 6.49 17.61
C ASP A 187 23.28 6.89 16.12
N GLU A 188 23.81 6.04 15.23
CA GLU A 188 23.93 6.34 13.80
C GLU A 188 22.95 5.51 12.95
N ILE A 189 22.44 6.13 11.89
CA ILE A 189 21.66 5.44 10.86
C ILE A 189 22.53 5.32 9.61
N THR A 190 22.79 4.09 9.18
CA THR A 190 23.61 3.78 8.00
C THR A 190 22.73 3.23 6.86
N CYS A 191 23.20 3.32 5.62
CA CYS A 191 22.55 2.80 4.44
C CYS A 191 23.58 2.42 3.35
N ASP A 192 23.09 1.94 2.20
CA ASP A 192 23.91 1.59 1.02
C ASP A 192 24.43 2.81 0.22
N ARG A 193 24.06 4.03 0.63
CA ARG A 193 24.44 5.28 -0.03
C ARG A 193 25.39 6.09 0.85
N ASP A 194 26.23 6.94 0.21
CA ASP A 194 27.11 7.89 0.91
C ASP A 194 26.33 9.16 1.30
N ILE A 195 25.43 9.03 2.27
CA ILE A 195 24.60 10.10 2.84
C ILE A 195 24.51 9.96 4.36
N ILE A 196 24.32 11.09 5.03
CA ILE A 196 24.09 11.13 6.47
C ILE A 196 22.57 11.12 6.71
N LEU A 197 22.10 10.17 7.49
CA LEU A 197 20.70 10.05 7.87
C LEU A 197 20.52 10.45 9.33
N SER A 198 19.61 11.39 9.58
CA SER A 198 19.28 11.89 10.93
C SER A 198 18.13 11.14 11.59
N GLY A 199 17.37 10.37 10.80
CA GLY A 199 16.12 9.73 11.22
C GLY A 199 14.88 10.63 11.06
N LYS A 200 15.06 11.90 10.71
CA LYS A 200 13.97 12.86 10.50
C LYS A 200 13.53 12.99 9.05
N GLU A 201 14.24 12.34 8.14
CA GLU A 201 13.91 12.30 6.73
C GLU A 201 12.49 11.76 6.55
N LEU A 202 11.76 12.35 5.60
CA LEU A 202 10.49 11.80 5.16
C LEU A 202 10.73 10.65 4.19
N VAL A 203 10.00 9.56 4.40
CA VAL A 203 10.11 8.36 3.56
C VAL A 203 8.75 7.89 3.07
N SER A 204 8.73 7.30 1.89
CA SER A 204 7.60 6.58 1.35
C SER A 204 7.57 5.16 1.92
N MET A 205 6.38 4.74 2.34
CA MET A 205 6.02 3.34 2.62
C MET A 205 4.92 2.85 1.67
N ASN A 206 4.85 3.42 0.45
CA ASN A 206 3.85 3.09 -0.56
C ASN A 206 2.38 3.35 -0.13
N MET A 207 2.13 4.40 0.66
CA MET A 207 0.79 4.89 0.90
C MET A 207 0.54 6.12 0.04
N TRP A 208 -0.13 5.92 -1.09
CA TRP A 208 -0.39 6.94 -2.10
C TRP A 208 -1.86 7.25 -2.22
N GLY A 209 -2.21 8.51 -2.38
CA GLY A 209 -3.53 8.95 -2.78
C GLY A 209 -3.56 9.31 -4.27
N PHE A 210 -4.50 8.75 -4.99
CA PHE A 210 -4.71 8.96 -6.41
C PHE A 210 -6.15 9.37 -6.71
N THR A 211 -6.34 10.00 -7.86
CA THR A 211 -7.65 10.12 -8.51
C THR A 211 -7.71 9.13 -9.69
N PRO A 212 -8.91 8.87 -10.26
CA PRO A 212 -9.04 8.00 -11.44
C PRO A 212 -8.22 8.43 -12.66
N ALA A 213 -7.68 9.65 -12.65
CA ALA A 213 -6.77 10.14 -13.71
C ALA A 213 -5.45 9.35 -13.80
N ILE A 214 -5.14 8.46 -12.83
CA ILE A 214 -3.99 7.56 -12.87
C ILE A 214 -4.18 6.41 -13.88
N PHE A 215 -5.41 6.04 -14.18
CA PHE A 215 -5.78 4.98 -15.13
C PHE A 215 -5.76 5.48 -16.58
#